data_5c38f5484795a5394362c7319f6a4c48
#
_entry.id   5c38f5484795a5394362c7319f6a4c48
#
_cell.length_a   1.000
_cell.length_b   1.000
_cell.length_c   1.000
_cell.angle_alpha   90.00
_cell.angle_beta   90.00
_cell.angle_gamma   90.00
#
_symmetry.space_group_name_H-M   'P 1'
#
loop_
_entity.id
_entity.type
_entity.pdbx_description
1 polymer ?
#
loop_
_entity_poly.entity_id
_entity_poly.type
_entity_poly.pdbx_seq_one_letter_code
_entity_poly.pdbx_strand_id
1 'polypeptide(L)' 'MTAEKLKQEIYAWMPEKPKNWREGQAVFNYIDAVYGVARDAQFGYNVDCFYDDSKIDTFVETCAKIISERYENL' A
#
# COMPACT_ATOMS: atom_id res chain seq x y z
N MET A 1 -7.47 -7.48 -7.61
CA MET A 1 -6.86 -6.14 -7.39
C MET A 1 -5.56 -6.03 -8.16
N THR A 2 -5.44 -5.04 -9.02
CA THR A 2 -4.17 -4.79 -9.69
C THR A 2 -3.42 -3.67 -8.96
N ALA A 3 -2.11 -3.63 -9.15
CA ALA A 3 -1.31 -2.55 -8.57
C ALA A 3 -1.78 -1.19 -9.08
N GLU A 4 -2.18 -1.12 -10.35
CA GLU A 4 -2.66 0.11 -10.96
C GLU A 4 -3.94 0.60 -10.29
N LYS A 5 -4.90 -0.29 -10.06
CA LYS A 5 -6.15 0.06 -9.38
C LYS A 5 -5.89 0.51 -7.95
N LEU A 6 -5.02 -0.21 -7.25
CA LEU A 6 -4.68 0.14 -5.88
C LEU A 6 -4.01 1.51 -5.82
N LYS A 7 -3.11 1.80 -6.75
CA LYS A 7 -2.49 3.12 -6.86
C LYS A 7 -3.53 4.21 -7.11
N GLN A 8 -4.44 4.00 -8.05
CA GLN A 8 -5.49 4.98 -8.35
C GLN A 8 -6.31 5.29 -7.12
N GLU A 9 -6.67 4.27 -6.37
CA GLU A 9 -7.45 4.43 -5.13
C GLU A 9 -6.67 5.25 -4.11
N ILE A 10 -5.41 4.90 -3.89
CA ILE A 10 -4.56 5.58 -2.91
C ILE A 10 -4.37 7.05 -3.28
N TYR A 11 -4.06 7.33 -4.55
CA TYR A 11 -3.76 8.70 -4.96
C TYR A 11 -5.02 9.56 -5.08
N ALA A 12 -6.19 8.95 -5.23
CA ALA A 12 -7.45 9.70 -5.11
C ALA A 12 -7.66 10.18 -3.68
N TRP A 13 -7.19 9.42 -2.69
CA TRP A 13 -7.26 9.80 -1.29
C TRP A 13 -6.11 10.71 -0.85
N MET A 14 -4.98 10.67 -1.54
CA MET A 14 -3.74 11.32 -1.10
C MET A 14 -3.90 12.79 -0.66
N PRO A 15 -4.73 13.62 -1.32
CA PRO A 15 -4.93 15.00 -0.86
C PRO A 15 -5.50 15.10 0.56
N GLU A 16 -6.09 14.03 1.06
CA GLU A 16 -6.69 14.01 2.40
C GLU A 16 -5.70 13.57 3.49
N LYS A 17 -4.49 13.17 3.12
CA LYS A 17 -3.54 12.71 4.10
C LYS A 17 -3.10 13.85 5.03
N PRO A 18 -2.68 13.54 6.25
CA PRO A 18 -2.06 14.55 7.11
C PRO A 18 -0.85 15.18 6.42
N LYS A 19 -0.71 16.49 6.55
CA LYS A 19 0.32 17.25 5.83
C LYS A 19 1.74 16.83 6.18
N ASN A 20 1.95 16.35 7.41
CA ASN A 20 3.27 15.95 7.86
C ASN A 20 3.65 14.52 7.47
N TRP A 21 2.78 13.79 6.78
CA TRP A 21 3.12 12.45 6.30
C TRP A 21 3.81 12.55 4.94
N ARG A 22 4.89 11.80 4.77
CA ARG A 22 5.50 11.64 3.46
C ARG A 22 4.61 10.73 2.61
N GLU A 23 4.82 10.77 1.30
CA GLU A 23 4.02 9.98 0.36
C GLU A 23 4.07 8.49 0.69
N GLY A 24 5.27 7.93 0.88
CA GLY A 24 5.42 6.50 1.21
C GLY A 24 4.76 6.13 2.54
N GLN A 25 4.86 6.99 3.53
CA GLN A 25 4.19 6.80 4.82
C GLN A 25 2.68 6.76 4.62
N ALA A 26 2.15 7.67 3.80
CA ALA A 26 0.72 7.73 3.52
C ALA A 26 0.24 6.48 2.79
N VAL A 27 1.00 6.00 1.82
CA VAL A 27 0.67 4.77 1.09
C VAL A 27 0.60 3.58 2.06
N PHE A 28 1.61 3.44 2.90
CA PHE A 28 1.64 2.37 3.90
C PHE A 28 0.41 2.43 4.81
N ASN A 29 0.16 3.62 5.38
CA ASN A 29 -0.93 3.79 6.33
C ASN A 29 -2.30 3.59 5.70
N TYR A 30 -2.49 4.02 4.46
CA TYR A 30 -3.74 3.77 3.75
C TYR A 30 -4.00 2.29 3.59
N ILE A 31 -3.03 1.54 3.09
CA ILE A 31 -3.19 0.11 2.86
C ILE A 31 -3.39 -0.63 4.19
N ASP A 32 -2.69 -0.20 5.24
CA ASP A 32 -2.85 -0.81 6.56
C ASP A 32 -4.27 -0.61 7.08
N ALA A 33 -4.80 0.60 6.96
CA ALA A 33 -6.12 0.93 7.48
C ALA A 33 -7.26 0.29 6.68
N VAL A 34 -7.15 0.26 5.35
CA VAL A 34 -8.24 -0.16 4.48
C VAL A 34 -8.23 -1.68 4.23
N TYR A 35 -7.06 -2.25 4.03
CA TYR A 35 -6.94 -3.66 3.65
C TYR A 35 -6.25 -4.53 4.70
N GLY A 36 -5.52 -3.94 5.61
CA GLY A 36 -4.86 -4.68 6.67
C GLY A 36 -3.71 -5.56 6.22
N VAL A 37 -3.12 -5.29 5.04
CA VAL A 37 -2.05 -6.14 4.49
C VAL A 37 -0.68 -5.47 4.47
N ALA A 38 -0.58 -4.22 4.90
CA ALA A 38 0.69 -3.48 4.83
C ALA A 38 1.79 -4.18 5.63
N ARG A 39 1.47 -4.66 6.82
CA ARG A 39 2.46 -5.33 7.67
C ARG A 39 2.83 -6.70 7.14
N ASP A 40 1.92 -7.37 6.45
CA ASP A 40 2.24 -8.65 5.81
C ASP A 40 3.27 -8.45 4.69
N ALA A 41 3.15 -7.37 3.92
CA ALA A 41 4.15 -7.04 2.91
C ALA A 41 5.48 -6.70 3.57
N GLN A 42 5.43 -5.89 4.64
CA GLN A 42 6.62 -5.45 5.36
C GLN A 42 7.41 -6.62 5.95
N PHE A 43 6.74 -7.51 6.66
CA PHE A 43 7.41 -8.59 7.37
C PHE A 43 7.48 -9.88 6.58
N GLY A 44 6.47 -10.18 5.78
CA GLY A 44 6.42 -11.42 5.01
C GLY A 44 7.22 -11.37 3.72
N TYR A 45 7.25 -10.21 3.08
CA TYR A 45 7.93 -10.04 1.78
C TYR A 45 9.12 -9.10 1.87
N ASN A 46 9.39 -8.57 3.06
CA ASN A 46 10.51 -7.67 3.30
C ASN A 46 10.47 -6.43 2.39
N VAL A 47 9.28 -5.90 2.16
CA VAL A 47 9.05 -4.71 1.32
C VAL A 47 8.34 -3.67 2.16
N ASP A 48 8.84 -2.43 2.16
CA ASP A 48 8.31 -1.36 2.98
C ASP A 48 8.62 -0.01 2.34
N CYS A 49 7.60 0.84 2.23
CA CYS A 49 7.77 2.20 1.73
C CYS A 49 7.58 3.26 2.81
N PHE A 50 7.37 2.86 4.07
CA PHE A 50 7.06 3.80 5.14
C PHE A 50 8.16 4.86 5.30
N TYR A 51 9.40 4.44 5.22
CA TYR A 51 10.56 5.34 5.38
C TYR A 51 11.26 5.67 4.07
N ASP A 52 10.80 5.14 2.94
CA ASP A 52 11.49 5.29 1.66
C ASP A 52 10.48 5.35 0.51
N ASP A 53 10.24 6.56 0.02
CA ASP A 53 9.27 6.79 -1.06
C ASP A 53 9.65 6.07 -2.36
N SER A 54 10.92 5.75 -2.56
CA SER A 54 11.35 5.03 -3.76
C SER A 54 10.85 3.59 -3.80
N LYS A 55 10.32 3.09 -2.69
CA LYS A 55 9.80 1.72 -2.59
C LYS A 55 8.30 1.64 -2.81
N ILE A 56 7.64 2.75 -3.10
CA ILE A 56 6.18 2.79 -3.23
C ILE A 56 5.68 1.80 -4.28
N ASP A 57 6.26 1.80 -5.47
CA ASP A 57 5.78 0.94 -6.56
C ASP A 57 5.86 -0.54 -6.19
N THR A 58 7.01 -0.97 -5.68
CA THR A 58 7.20 -2.36 -5.28
C THR A 58 6.27 -2.73 -4.14
N PHE A 59 6.08 -1.82 -3.18
CA PHE A 59 5.19 -2.07 -2.04
C PHE A 59 3.75 -2.22 -2.50
N VAL A 60 3.27 -1.33 -3.38
CA VAL A 60 1.90 -1.39 -3.90
C VAL A 60 1.68 -2.68 -4.69
N GLU A 61 2.65 -3.07 -5.52
CA GLU A 61 2.57 -4.33 -6.27
C GLU A 61 2.43 -5.53 -5.34
N THR A 62 3.26 -5.57 -4.29
CA THR A 62 3.22 -6.65 -3.31
C THR A 62 1.88 -6.68 -2.58
N CYS A 63 1.39 -5.53 -2.13
CA CYS A 63 0.11 -5.45 -1.43
C CYS A 63 -1.05 -5.85 -2.33
N ALA A 64 -1.04 -5.42 -3.60
CA ALA A 64 -2.07 -5.79 -4.55
C ALA A 64 -2.14 -7.31 -4.73
N LYS A 65 -1.00 -7.96 -4.78
CA LYS A 65 -0.91 -9.42 -4.87
C LYS A 65 -1.51 -10.08 -3.64
N ILE A 66 -1.17 -9.59 -2.44
CA ILE A 66 -1.70 -10.14 -1.20
C ILE A 66 -3.22 -9.96 -1.14
N ILE A 67 -3.70 -8.79 -1.52
CA ILE A 67 -5.14 -8.50 -1.54
C ILE A 67 -5.85 -9.47 -2.48
N SER A 68 -5.31 -9.68 -3.67
CA SER A 68 -5.90 -10.61 -4.64
C SER A 68 -5.97 -12.03 -4.08
N GLU A 69 -4.92 -12.47 -3.40
CA GLU A 69 -4.88 -13.81 -2.82
C GLU A 69 -5.86 -13.98 -1.68
N ARG A 70 -6.05 -12.95 -0.85
CA ARG A 70 -6.90 -13.03 0.35
C ARG A 70 -8.35 -12.73 0.12
N TYR A 71 -8.64 -11.75 -0.73
CA TYR A 71 -9.99 -11.21 -0.84
C TYR A 71 -10.67 -11.47 -2.18
N GLU A 72 -9.92 -11.83 -3.21
CA GLU A 72 -10.46 -11.99 -4.57
C GLU A 72 -10.35 -13.40 -5.10
N ASN A 73 -9.69 -14.28 -4.38
CA ASN A 73 -9.45 -15.64 -4.83
C ASN A 73 -10.32 -16.63 -4.05
N LEU A 74 -11.54 -16.23 -3.77
CA LEU A 74 -12.55 -17.08 -3.15
C LEU A 74 -13.52 -17.62 -4.21
#